data_aa77c0711f03dc406a5e32327c2752ad
#
_entry.id   aa77c0711f03dc406a5e32327c2752ad
#
_cell.length_a   1.000
_cell.length_b   1.000
_cell.length_c   1.000
_cell.angle_alpha   90.00
_cell.angle_beta   90.00
_cell.angle_gamma   90.00
#
_symmetry.space_group_name_H-M   'P 1'
#
loop_
_entity.id
_entity.type
_entity.pdbx_description
1 polymer ?
#
loop_
_entity_poly.entity_id
_entity_poly.type
_entity_poly.pdbx_seq_one_letter_code
_entity_poly.pdbx_strand_id
1 'polypeptide(L)'
;MAAKYPYMDRTRVGVWGHSAGGYDSPHAILTHPEFYKVAVSSAGCHDNRMDKATWNEQWMGWPVDKHYEEVSNYTLAPKLEGKLFLAHGDVDENVPIPATIKLVDALVKANKDFDFLIMPNRPHGFGNDPYFVRRRWDYFVRNLIGVDPPSNFRIEQPRTTPTSQALR
;
A
#
# COMPACT_ATOMS: atom_id res chain seq x y z
N MET A 1 13.18 -19.74 -7.40
CA MET A 1 12.61 -20.17 -6.10
C MET A 1 11.50 -21.20 -6.34
N ALA A 2 10.40 -20.91 -7.06
CA ALA A 2 9.28 -21.83 -7.23
C ALA A 2 9.63 -23.16 -7.89
N ALA A 3 10.59 -23.19 -8.84
CA ALA A 3 11.11 -24.45 -9.40
C ALA A 3 11.80 -25.35 -8.35
N LYS A 4 12.33 -24.75 -7.28
CA LYS A 4 13.01 -25.48 -6.18
C LYS A 4 12.03 -25.86 -5.05
N TYR A 5 10.95 -25.07 -4.88
CA TYR A 5 10.01 -25.20 -3.79
C TYR A 5 8.59 -25.37 -4.35
N PRO A 6 8.11 -26.61 -4.60
CA PRO A 6 6.84 -26.89 -5.28
C PRO A 6 5.59 -26.43 -4.50
N TYR A 7 5.74 -26.10 -3.20
CA TYR A 7 4.66 -25.52 -2.39
C TYR A 7 4.42 -24.02 -2.67
N MET A 8 5.30 -23.37 -3.45
CA MET A 8 5.11 -21.96 -3.85
C MET A 8 4.18 -21.87 -5.05
N ASP A 9 3.01 -21.29 -4.84
CA ASP A 9 2.05 -21.05 -5.91
C ASP A 9 2.29 -19.71 -6.60
N ARG A 10 2.83 -19.74 -7.82
CA ARG A 10 3.12 -18.56 -8.63
C ARG A 10 1.88 -17.88 -9.20
N THR A 11 0.73 -18.52 -9.15
CA THR A 11 -0.54 -17.96 -9.64
C THR A 11 -1.25 -17.11 -8.59
N ARG A 12 -0.77 -17.16 -7.34
CA ARG A 12 -1.35 -16.47 -6.19
C ARG A 12 -0.28 -15.65 -5.43
N VAL A 13 0.32 -14.70 -6.12
CA VAL A 13 1.34 -13.81 -5.55
C VAL A 13 0.73 -12.47 -5.21
N GLY A 14 0.90 -12.04 -3.96
CA GLY A 14 0.53 -10.70 -3.50
C GLY A 14 1.74 -9.90 -3.04
N VAL A 15 1.59 -8.60 -3.02
CA VAL A 15 2.61 -7.64 -2.57
C VAL A 15 1.97 -6.61 -1.65
N TRP A 16 2.71 -6.14 -0.64
CA TRP A 16 2.27 -5.03 0.18
C TRP A 16 3.45 -4.16 0.61
N GLY A 17 3.14 -2.92 0.91
CA GLY A 17 4.14 -2.00 1.40
C GLY A 17 3.55 -0.76 2.05
N HIS A 18 4.42 -0.05 2.76
CA HIS A 18 4.12 1.19 3.46
C HIS A 18 5.13 2.26 3.06
N SER A 19 4.69 3.51 2.93
CA SER A 19 5.55 4.65 2.55
C SER A 19 6.18 4.45 1.15
N ALA A 20 7.50 4.38 1.02
CA ALA A 20 8.15 3.99 -0.25
C ALA A 20 7.61 2.64 -0.77
N GLY A 21 7.50 1.62 0.11
CA GLY A 21 6.85 0.36 -0.24
C GLY A 21 5.37 0.49 -0.60
N GLY A 22 4.70 1.55 -0.12
CA GLY A 22 3.35 1.93 -0.51
C GLY A 22 3.27 2.41 -1.95
N TYR A 23 4.33 3.04 -2.49
CA TYR A 23 4.49 3.30 -3.91
C TYR A 23 4.83 2.02 -4.68
N ASP A 24 5.79 1.21 -4.18
CA ASP A 24 6.29 0.03 -4.89
C ASP A 24 5.22 -1.05 -5.09
N SER A 25 4.33 -1.24 -4.11
CA SER A 25 3.34 -2.32 -4.17
C SER A 25 2.29 -2.13 -5.28
N PRO A 26 1.66 -0.96 -5.48
CA PRO A 26 0.85 -0.72 -6.68
C PRO A 26 1.69 -0.70 -7.96
N HIS A 27 2.91 -0.17 -7.93
CA HIS A 27 3.78 -0.17 -9.09
C HIS A 27 4.03 -1.59 -9.61
N ALA A 28 4.27 -2.52 -8.71
CA ALA A 28 4.48 -3.93 -9.05
C ALA A 28 3.27 -4.56 -9.76
N ILE A 29 2.04 -4.36 -9.27
CA ILE A 29 0.85 -4.93 -9.91
C ILE A 29 0.47 -4.20 -11.21
N LEU A 30 0.78 -2.90 -11.31
CA LEU A 30 0.51 -2.11 -12.53
C LEU A 30 1.50 -2.41 -13.66
N THR A 31 2.71 -2.85 -13.34
CA THR A 31 3.76 -3.16 -14.32
C THR A 31 3.94 -4.65 -14.60
N HIS A 32 3.57 -5.50 -13.63
CA HIS A 32 3.69 -6.97 -13.72
C HIS A 32 2.40 -7.69 -13.30
N PRO A 33 1.25 -7.41 -13.98
CA PRO A 33 -0.03 -8.04 -13.65
C PRO A 33 -0.03 -9.55 -13.92
N GLU A 34 0.83 -10.02 -14.81
CA GLU A 34 1.03 -11.44 -15.08
C GLU A 34 1.52 -12.21 -13.85
N PHE A 35 2.23 -11.53 -12.93
CA PHE A 35 2.81 -12.13 -11.74
C PHE A 35 2.07 -11.75 -10.45
N TYR A 36 1.87 -10.45 -10.19
CA TYR A 36 1.18 -9.98 -8.99
C TYR A 36 -0.33 -9.94 -9.18
N LYS A 37 -1.07 -10.58 -8.28
CA LYS A 37 -2.53 -10.67 -8.33
C LYS A 37 -3.25 -9.77 -7.34
N VAL A 38 -2.59 -9.46 -6.24
CA VAL A 38 -3.13 -8.61 -5.16
C VAL A 38 -2.04 -7.65 -4.68
N ALA A 39 -2.37 -6.38 -4.55
CA ALA A 39 -1.50 -5.39 -3.95
C ALA A 39 -2.21 -4.64 -2.81
N VAL A 40 -1.48 -4.39 -1.72
CA VAL A 40 -1.93 -3.52 -0.63
C VAL A 40 -0.91 -2.41 -0.43
N SER A 41 -1.35 -1.18 -0.60
CA SER A 41 -0.55 0.03 -0.43
C SER A 41 -1.00 0.80 0.80
N SER A 42 -0.06 1.27 1.60
CA SER A 42 -0.36 2.22 2.68
C SER A 42 0.61 3.40 2.66
N ALA A 43 0.06 4.61 2.81
CA ALA A 43 0.79 5.88 2.86
C ALA A 43 1.80 6.06 1.70
N GLY A 44 1.44 5.63 0.50
CA GLY A 44 2.31 5.70 -0.68
C GLY A 44 2.23 7.05 -1.40
N CYS A 45 3.36 7.52 -1.93
CA CYS A 45 3.39 8.64 -2.87
C CYS A 45 3.24 8.12 -4.29
N HIS A 46 2.09 8.36 -4.91
CA HIS A 46 1.76 7.80 -6.22
C HIS A 46 1.99 8.75 -7.40
N ASP A 47 2.41 9.98 -7.11
CA ASP A 47 3.02 10.91 -8.06
C ASP A 47 4.36 11.37 -7.49
N ASN A 48 5.45 10.96 -8.10
CA ASN A 48 6.80 11.21 -7.60
C ASN A 48 7.20 12.69 -7.57
N ARG A 49 6.36 13.59 -8.09
CA ARG A 49 6.53 15.05 -8.01
C ARG A 49 5.81 15.68 -6.80
N MET A 50 5.03 14.89 -6.05
CA MET A 50 4.19 15.36 -4.94
C MET A 50 4.78 15.08 -3.55
N ASP A 51 5.96 14.50 -3.48
CA ASP A 51 6.68 14.29 -2.23
C ASP A 51 7.85 15.29 -2.10
N LYS A 52 8.62 15.16 -1.03
CA LYS A 52 9.80 16.00 -0.77
C LYS A 52 10.85 15.86 -1.87
N ALA A 53 11.28 16.97 -2.44
CA ALA A 53 12.32 17.00 -3.47
C ALA A 53 13.60 16.27 -3.00
N THR A 54 14.04 16.52 -1.77
CA THR A 54 15.21 15.87 -1.17
C THR A 54 15.12 14.34 -1.11
N TRP A 55 13.89 13.79 -1.06
CA TRP A 55 13.68 12.34 -1.12
C TRP A 55 13.68 11.84 -2.56
N ASN A 56 12.82 12.39 -3.40
CA ASN A 56 12.63 11.86 -4.75
C ASN A 56 13.84 12.11 -5.67
N GLU A 57 14.47 13.29 -5.60
CA GLU A 57 15.66 13.61 -6.40
C GLU A 57 16.85 12.71 -6.05
N GLN A 58 16.96 12.27 -4.79
CA GLN A 58 18.00 11.34 -4.36
C GLN A 58 17.93 10.00 -5.10
N TRP A 59 16.72 9.53 -5.41
CA TRP A 59 16.50 8.22 -6.01
C TRP A 59 16.24 8.29 -7.51
N MET A 60 15.61 9.35 -7.97
CA MET A 60 15.19 9.52 -9.36
C MET A 60 16.08 10.46 -10.16
N GLY A 61 16.91 11.24 -9.47
CA GLY A 61 17.84 12.18 -10.08
C GLY A 61 17.23 13.53 -10.49
N TRP A 62 18.05 14.37 -11.05
CA TRP A 62 17.77 15.72 -11.52
C TRP A 62 18.12 15.86 -13.01
N PRO A 63 17.40 16.66 -13.80
CA PRO A 63 16.20 17.46 -13.45
C PRO A 63 14.93 16.61 -13.29
N VAL A 64 13.92 17.18 -12.61
CA VAL A 64 12.56 16.61 -12.57
C VAL A 64 11.95 16.73 -13.95
N ASP A 65 11.92 15.64 -14.71
CA ASP A 65 11.47 15.58 -16.09
C ASP A 65 10.39 14.50 -16.25
N LYS A 66 10.01 14.20 -17.48
CA LYS A 66 8.93 13.26 -17.85
C LYS A 66 9.06 11.87 -17.21
N HIS A 67 10.27 11.40 -16.91
CA HIS A 67 10.48 10.11 -16.25
C HIS A 67 9.81 10.03 -14.86
N TYR A 68 9.66 11.18 -14.15
CA TYR A 68 8.89 11.22 -12.90
C TYR A 68 7.41 10.92 -13.12
N GLU A 69 6.86 11.40 -14.24
CA GLU A 69 5.46 11.14 -14.60
C GLU A 69 5.26 9.72 -15.12
N GLU A 70 6.14 9.27 -16.00
CA GLU A 70 6.06 7.97 -16.68
C GLU A 70 6.03 6.80 -15.71
N VAL A 71 6.77 6.90 -14.58
CA VAL A 71 6.80 5.85 -13.55
C VAL A 71 5.83 6.10 -12.38
N SER A 72 5.11 7.20 -12.39
CA SER A 72 4.10 7.48 -11.36
C SER A 72 2.91 6.53 -11.49
N ASN A 73 2.42 6.02 -10.36
CA ASN A 73 1.35 5.02 -10.34
C ASN A 73 0.04 5.55 -10.95
N TYR A 74 -0.26 6.84 -10.78
CA TYR A 74 -1.46 7.42 -11.39
C TYR A 74 -1.42 7.38 -12.93
N THR A 75 -0.24 7.51 -13.54
CA THR A 75 -0.06 7.38 -15.00
C THR A 75 -0.30 5.94 -15.46
N LEU A 76 0.07 4.98 -14.62
CA LEU A 76 -0.06 3.56 -14.90
C LEU A 76 -1.43 2.98 -14.50
N ALA A 77 -2.29 3.75 -13.85
CA ALA A 77 -3.60 3.30 -13.34
C ALA A 77 -4.45 2.51 -14.35
N PRO A 78 -4.50 2.86 -15.67
CA PRO A 78 -5.25 2.09 -16.67
C PRO A 78 -4.78 0.63 -16.84
N LYS A 79 -3.55 0.31 -16.40
CA LYS A 79 -2.98 -1.05 -16.51
C LYS A 79 -3.40 -1.98 -15.37
N LEU A 80 -4.19 -1.53 -14.39
CA LEU A 80 -4.61 -2.38 -13.29
C LEU A 80 -5.46 -3.56 -13.79
N GLU A 81 -5.02 -4.78 -13.50
CA GLU A 81 -5.73 -6.03 -13.81
C GLU A 81 -6.07 -6.86 -12.56
N GLY A 82 -5.31 -6.70 -11.49
CA GLY A 82 -5.48 -7.43 -10.23
C GLY A 82 -6.32 -6.69 -9.20
N LYS A 83 -6.23 -7.11 -7.95
CA LYS A 83 -6.92 -6.51 -6.80
C LYS A 83 -6.02 -5.53 -6.06
N LEU A 84 -6.46 -4.29 -5.94
CA LEU A 84 -5.72 -3.21 -5.30
C LEU A 84 -6.46 -2.67 -4.09
N PHE A 85 -5.80 -2.63 -2.95
CA PHE A 85 -6.28 -1.97 -1.73
C PHE A 85 -5.33 -0.83 -1.36
N LEU A 86 -5.85 0.38 -1.35
CA LEU A 86 -5.16 1.60 -0.95
C LEU A 86 -5.57 2.00 0.46
N ALA A 87 -4.64 2.44 1.29
CA ALA A 87 -4.93 3.02 2.60
C ALA A 87 -4.05 4.25 2.86
N HIS A 88 -4.62 5.28 3.48
CA HIS A 88 -3.85 6.48 3.83
C HIS A 88 -4.38 7.11 5.12
N GLY A 89 -3.48 7.64 5.95
CA GLY A 89 -3.84 8.46 7.11
C GLY A 89 -4.24 9.86 6.68
N ASP A 90 -5.33 10.39 7.21
CA ASP A 90 -5.85 11.70 6.80
C ASP A 90 -4.99 12.88 7.34
N VAL A 91 -4.21 12.62 8.39
CA VAL A 91 -3.26 13.59 8.98
C VAL A 91 -1.80 13.20 8.74
N ASP A 92 -1.54 12.53 7.61
CA ASP A 92 -0.16 12.17 7.22
C ASP A 92 0.63 13.44 6.84
N GLU A 93 1.58 13.79 7.68
CA GLU A 93 2.45 14.96 7.53
C GLU A 93 3.72 14.66 6.73
N ASN A 94 3.99 13.40 6.44
CA ASN A 94 5.20 12.96 5.74
C ASN A 94 4.95 12.75 4.24
N VAL A 95 3.95 11.94 3.89
CA VAL A 95 3.50 11.75 2.51
C VAL A 95 2.09 12.30 2.37
N PRO A 96 1.88 13.35 1.57
CA PRO A 96 0.59 14.02 1.52
C PRO A 96 -0.48 13.10 0.90
N ILE A 97 -1.61 12.94 1.60
CA ILE A 97 -2.76 12.15 1.11
C ILE A 97 -3.23 12.53 -0.31
N PRO A 98 -3.12 13.81 -0.79
CA PRO A 98 -3.45 14.14 -2.16
C PRO A 98 -2.72 13.32 -3.22
N ALA A 99 -1.52 12.78 -2.93
CA ALA A 99 -0.82 11.88 -3.85
C ALA A 99 -1.58 10.55 -4.06
N THR A 100 -2.19 10.00 -3.01
CA THR A 100 -3.07 8.83 -3.11
C THR A 100 -4.40 9.18 -3.79
N ILE A 101 -5.01 10.32 -3.45
CA ILE A 101 -6.25 10.77 -4.10
C ILE A 101 -6.07 10.94 -5.61
N LYS A 102 -4.90 11.39 -6.06
CA LYS A 102 -4.59 11.47 -7.49
C LYS A 102 -4.59 10.11 -8.18
N LEU A 103 -4.07 9.06 -7.52
CA LEU A 103 -4.18 7.68 -8.02
C LEU A 103 -5.64 7.19 -8.03
N VAL A 104 -6.40 7.48 -6.97
CA VAL A 104 -7.83 7.15 -6.88
C VAL A 104 -8.60 7.77 -8.06
N ASP A 105 -8.39 9.07 -8.33
CA ASP A 105 -9.02 9.75 -9.47
C ASP A 105 -8.64 9.11 -10.81
N ALA A 106 -7.37 8.73 -11.00
CA ALA A 106 -6.92 8.07 -12.21
C ALA A 106 -7.53 6.67 -12.39
N LEU A 107 -7.68 5.90 -11.31
CA LEU A 107 -8.34 4.58 -11.32
C LEU A 107 -9.83 4.71 -11.65
N VAL A 108 -10.53 5.69 -11.05
CA VAL A 108 -11.94 5.98 -11.36
C VAL A 108 -12.10 6.36 -12.83
N LYS A 109 -11.27 7.28 -13.36
CA LYS A 109 -11.30 7.67 -14.78
C LYS A 109 -11.02 6.50 -15.73
N ALA A 110 -10.17 5.56 -15.30
CA ALA A 110 -9.86 4.34 -16.05
C ALA A 110 -10.91 3.22 -15.86
N ASN A 111 -11.98 3.47 -15.11
CA ASN A 111 -13.03 2.49 -14.78
C ASN A 111 -12.48 1.19 -14.18
N LYS A 112 -11.54 1.32 -13.20
CA LYS A 112 -10.92 0.20 -12.50
C LYS A 112 -11.53 -0.02 -11.13
N ASP A 113 -11.71 -1.29 -10.76
CA ASP A 113 -12.16 -1.68 -9.41
C ASP A 113 -10.98 -1.70 -8.44
N PHE A 114 -11.15 -1.04 -7.31
CA PHE A 114 -10.17 -1.01 -6.22
C PHE A 114 -10.87 -0.72 -4.88
N ASP A 115 -10.18 -1.00 -3.78
CA ASP A 115 -10.62 -0.65 -2.44
C ASP A 115 -9.79 0.52 -1.89
N PHE A 116 -10.45 1.45 -1.18
CA PHE A 116 -9.77 2.57 -0.55
C PHE A 116 -10.24 2.78 0.88
N LEU A 117 -9.30 2.92 1.82
CA LEU A 117 -9.53 3.17 3.23
C LEU A 117 -8.79 4.43 3.67
N ILE A 118 -9.55 5.44 4.09
CA ILE A 118 -8.99 6.54 4.86
C ILE A 118 -8.91 6.10 6.32
N MET A 119 -7.74 6.25 6.93
CA MET A 119 -7.50 5.99 8.36
C MET A 119 -7.64 7.32 9.14
N PRO A 120 -8.82 7.61 9.75
CA PRO A 120 -9.06 8.90 10.39
C PRO A 120 -8.15 9.12 11.60
N ASN A 121 -7.64 10.34 11.74
CA ASN A 121 -6.73 10.76 12.82
C ASN A 121 -5.47 9.88 12.91
N ARG A 122 -4.97 9.41 11.76
CA ARG A 122 -3.73 8.63 11.71
C ARG A 122 -2.66 9.37 10.92
N PRO A 123 -1.47 9.58 11.54
CA PRO A 123 -0.30 10.11 10.87
C PRO A 123 0.35 9.04 9.98
N HIS A 124 1.49 9.37 9.39
CA HIS A 124 2.23 8.47 8.48
C HIS A 124 2.47 7.06 9.05
N GLY A 125 2.72 6.93 10.36
CA GLY A 125 3.14 5.69 11.01
C GLY A 125 2.04 4.64 11.24
N PHE A 126 0.85 4.72 10.64
CA PHE A 126 -0.28 3.80 10.92
C PHE A 126 -0.12 2.37 10.37
N GLY A 127 0.95 2.07 9.64
CA GLY A 127 1.16 0.76 9.01
C GLY A 127 1.07 -0.46 9.95
N ASN A 128 1.29 -0.25 11.26
CA ASN A 128 1.16 -1.25 12.31
C ASN A 128 -0.12 -1.08 13.16
N ASP A 129 -1.04 -0.19 12.79
CA ASP A 129 -2.34 -0.08 13.45
C ASP A 129 -3.07 -1.43 13.35
N PRO A 130 -3.55 -2.01 14.47
CA PRO A 130 -4.13 -3.35 14.49
C PRO A 130 -5.34 -3.50 13.56
N TYR A 131 -6.15 -2.44 13.41
CA TYR A 131 -7.26 -2.44 12.48
C TYR A 131 -6.76 -2.52 11.03
N PHE A 132 -5.77 -1.70 10.66
CA PHE A 132 -5.20 -1.74 9.31
C PHE A 132 -4.50 -3.06 9.02
N VAL A 133 -3.71 -3.59 9.97
CA VAL A 133 -3.04 -4.91 9.82
C VAL A 133 -4.07 -6.01 9.55
N ARG A 134 -5.18 -6.04 10.32
CA ARG A 134 -6.28 -6.98 10.09
C ARG A 134 -6.86 -6.80 8.68
N ARG A 135 -7.22 -5.57 8.28
CA ARG A 135 -7.80 -5.29 6.96
C ARG A 135 -6.89 -5.71 5.81
N ARG A 136 -5.58 -5.51 5.96
CA ARG A 136 -4.57 -5.98 5.00
C ARG A 136 -4.57 -7.50 4.88
N TRP A 137 -4.60 -8.22 6.00
CA TRP A 137 -4.62 -9.68 5.99
C TRP A 137 -5.94 -10.23 5.44
N ASP A 138 -7.06 -9.66 5.86
CA ASP A 138 -8.38 -10.01 5.33
C ASP A 138 -8.42 -9.87 3.80
N TYR A 139 -7.77 -8.83 3.27
CA TYR A 139 -7.71 -8.60 1.83
C TYR A 139 -6.95 -9.69 1.09
N PHE A 140 -5.81 -10.11 1.61
CA PHE A 140 -5.05 -11.23 1.05
C PHE A 140 -5.79 -12.56 1.20
N VAL A 141 -6.39 -12.83 2.34
CA VAL A 141 -7.17 -14.05 2.56
C VAL A 141 -8.29 -14.15 1.53
N ARG A 142 -9.06 -13.09 1.35
CA ARG A 142 -10.16 -13.07 0.40
C ARG A 142 -9.68 -13.20 -1.05
N ASN A 143 -8.69 -12.44 -1.44
CA ASN A 143 -8.32 -12.29 -2.85
C ASN A 143 -7.22 -13.23 -3.35
N LEU A 144 -6.43 -13.86 -2.46
CA LEU A 144 -5.44 -14.87 -2.84
C LEU A 144 -5.86 -16.30 -2.46
N ILE A 145 -6.50 -16.48 -1.30
CA ILE A 145 -6.93 -17.80 -0.84
C ILE A 145 -8.35 -18.10 -1.33
N GLY A 146 -9.16 -17.07 -1.54
CA GLY A 146 -10.54 -17.21 -2.02
C GLY A 146 -11.53 -17.63 -0.94
N VAL A 147 -11.23 -17.35 0.33
CA VAL A 147 -12.11 -17.61 1.47
C VAL A 147 -12.44 -16.33 2.22
N ASP A 148 -13.59 -16.29 2.85
CA ASP A 148 -13.96 -15.14 3.68
C ASP A 148 -13.18 -15.18 5.01
N PRO A 149 -12.51 -14.06 5.37
CA PRO A 149 -11.86 -13.95 6.66
C PRO A 149 -12.91 -13.86 7.79
N PRO A 150 -12.53 -14.18 9.05
CA PRO A 150 -13.42 -14.04 10.19
C PRO A 150 -13.97 -12.61 10.30
N SER A 151 -15.28 -12.46 10.39
CA SER A 151 -15.92 -11.14 10.55
C SER A 151 -15.58 -10.56 11.93
N ASN A 152 -15.33 -9.24 11.97
CA ASN A 152 -15.10 -8.47 13.21
C ASN A 152 -13.93 -8.99 14.09
N PHE A 153 -13.01 -9.76 13.55
CA PHE A 153 -11.82 -10.17 14.26
C PHE A 153 -11.04 -8.97 14.77
N ARG A 154 -10.53 -9.03 16.00
CA ARG A 154 -9.69 -7.98 16.60
C ARG A 154 -8.31 -8.56 16.88
N ILE A 155 -7.27 -7.88 16.41
CA ILE A 155 -5.91 -8.16 16.82
C ILE A 155 -5.72 -7.51 18.19
N GLU A 156 -5.52 -8.33 19.24
CA GLU A 156 -5.21 -7.81 20.57
C GLU A 156 -3.78 -7.30 20.60
N GLN A 157 -3.60 -6.08 21.09
CA GLN A 157 -2.25 -5.60 21.42
C GLN A 157 -1.80 -6.27 22.70
N PRO A 158 -0.52 -6.67 22.81
CA PRO A 158 0.02 -7.13 24.10
C PRO A 158 -0.27 -6.06 25.15
N ARG A 159 -0.86 -6.47 26.29
CA ARG A 159 -1.03 -5.54 27.41
C ARG A 159 0.36 -5.06 27.81
N THR A 160 0.64 -3.77 27.59
CA THR A 160 1.81 -3.14 28.22
C THR A 160 1.54 -3.17 29.71
N THR A 161 2.19 -4.09 30.42
CA THR A 161 2.20 -4.06 31.89
C THR A 161 2.81 -2.69 32.25
N PRO A 162 2.13 -1.85 33.04
CA PRO A 162 2.73 -0.61 33.48
C PRO A 162 3.99 -1.00 34.25
N THR A 163 5.14 -0.60 33.73
CA THR A 163 6.39 -0.69 34.50
C THR A 163 6.14 0.16 35.74
N SER A 164 6.02 -0.49 36.91
CA SER A 164 5.93 0.23 38.17
C SER A 164 7.16 1.11 38.24
N GLN A 165 6.99 2.40 38.04
CA GLN A 165 7.98 3.37 38.52
C GLN A 165 7.97 3.20 40.03
N ALA A 166 8.90 2.38 40.48
CA ALA A 166 9.25 2.30 41.90
C ALA A 166 9.59 3.70 42.37
N LEU A 167 8.83 4.12 43.34
CA LEU A 167 9.15 5.21 44.27
C LEU A 167 10.67 5.21 44.61
N ARG A 168 11.34 6.29 44.30
CA ARG A 168 12.44 6.80 45.14
C ARG A 168 12.41 8.33 45.10
#